data_0ba681283d0240a236545e88ec6b1604
#
_entry.id   0ba681283d0240a236545e88ec6b1604
#
_cell.length_a   1.000
_cell.length_b   1.000
_cell.length_c   1.000
_cell.angle_alpha   90.00
_cell.angle_beta   90.00
_cell.angle_gamma   90.00
#
_symmetry.space_group_name_H-M   'P 1'
#
loop_
_entity.id
_entity.type
_entity.pdbx_description
1 polymer ?
#
loop_
_entity_poly.entity_id
_entity_poly.type
_entity_poly.pdbx_seq_one_letter_code
_entity_poly.pdbx_strand_id
1 'polypeptide(L)'
;NLITRDIRTQRDKKEKWASFKHEHATELRSLLELDHTDMKNPGTLLGFDIDEERGLILLNYTGQAHNELHDIEGGWSQPLREMRGLIYDFTTEVPTLVSRGFQKFFNANELPENTYDALREKYGDREYVAREKADGHMIEYFMHRGELCASTRGKFGTTSSIEALSMFTADKFSEISE
;
A
#
# COMPACT_ATOMS: atom_id res chain seq x y z
N ASN A 1 -13.03 24.94 -16.04
CA ASN A 1 -12.24 23.97 -16.71
C ASN A 1 -11.37 23.10 -15.80
N LEU A 2 -11.62 23.12 -14.49
CA LEU A 2 -11.06 22.18 -13.53
C LEU A 2 -11.63 20.75 -13.75
N ILE A 3 -12.90 20.63 -14.10
CA ILE A 3 -13.58 19.34 -14.35
C ILE A 3 -12.98 18.62 -15.56
N THR A 4 -12.67 19.33 -16.65
CA THR A 4 -12.05 18.74 -17.86
C THR A 4 -10.62 18.27 -17.62
N ARG A 5 -9.88 18.93 -16.72
CA ARG A 5 -8.52 18.55 -16.34
C ARG A 5 -8.52 17.27 -15.50
N ASP A 6 -9.49 17.13 -14.59
CA ASP A 6 -9.63 15.97 -13.73
C ASP A 6 -10.02 14.69 -14.52
N ILE A 7 -10.92 14.83 -15.50
CA ILE A 7 -11.32 13.71 -16.38
C ILE A 7 -10.17 13.23 -17.27
N ARG A 8 -9.35 14.12 -17.82
CA ARG A 8 -8.16 13.74 -18.58
C ARG A 8 -7.15 13.02 -17.71
N THR A 9 -6.85 13.55 -16.54
CA THR A 9 -5.91 12.94 -15.58
C THR A 9 -6.36 11.54 -15.16
N GLN A 10 -7.66 11.33 -14.94
CA GLN A 10 -8.19 10.01 -14.59
C GLN A 10 -8.12 9.01 -15.76
N ARG A 11 -8.36 9.48 -17.00
CA ARG A 11 -8.24 8.62 -18.18
C ARG A 11 -6.79 8.22 -18.41
N ASP A 12 -5.87 9.15 -18.34
CA ASP A 12 -4.44 8.91 -18.52
C ASP A 12 -3.90 7.94 -17.45
N LYS A 13 -4.36 8.08 -16.20
CA LYS A 13 -4.06 7.11 -15.12
C LYS A 13 -4.57 5.71 -15.43
N LYS A 14 -5.79 5.58 -15.96
CA LYS A 14 -6.35 4.26 -16.33
C LYS A 14 -5.57 3.59 -17.44
N GLU A 15 -5.16 4.34 -18.44
CA GLU A 15 -4.38 3.83 -19.58
C GLU A 15 -2.99 3.38 -19.10
N LYS A 16 -2.31 4.19 -18.28
CA LYS A 16 -1.03 3.83 -17.67
C LYS A 16 -1.13 2.59 -16.79
N TRP A 17 -2.17 2.49 -15.97
CA TRP A 17 -2.41 1.32 -15.14
C TRP A 17 -2.70 0.07 -15.97
N ALA A 18 -3.46 0.19 -17.05
CA ALA A 18 -3.71 -0.92 -17.96
C ALA A 18 -2.44 -1.39 -18.65
N SER A 19 -1.57 -0.47 -19.09
CA SER A 19 -0.27 -0.77 -19.66
C SER A 19 0.64 -1.46 -18.65
N PHE A 20 0.76 -0.90 -17.45
CA PHE A 20 1.55 -1.47 -16.36
C PHE A 20 1.09 -2.89 -16.00
N LYS A 21 -0.21 -3.12 -15.86
CA LYS A 21 -0.75 -4.46 -15.59
C LYS A 21 -0.46 -5.46 -16.70
N HIS A 22 -0.48 -5.01 -17.94
CA HIS A 22 -0.17 -5.87 -19.08
C HIS A 22 1.33 -6.22 -19.10
N GLU A 23 2.17 -5.26 -18.90
CA GLU A 23 3.64 -5.38 -18.92
C GLU A 23 4.15 -6.23 -17.76
N HIS A 24 3.57 -6.06 -16.56
CA HIS A 24 3.98 -6.73 -15.32
C HIS A 24 2.95 -7.75 -14.81
N ALA A 25 2.20 -8.37 -15.72
CA ALA A 25 1.11 -9.28 -15.34
C ALA A 25 1.57 -10.50 -14.53
N THR A 26 2.77 -11.02 -14.81
CA THR A 26 3.33 -12.19 -14.12
C THR A 26 3.76 -11.81 -12.69
N GLU A 27 4.45 -10.70 -12.54
CA GLU A 27 4.94 -10.20 -11.25
C GLU A 27 3.77 -9.81 -10.33
N LEU A 28 2.79 -9.10 -10.87
CA LEU A 28 1.57 -8.76 -10.12
C LEU A 28 0.79 -10.00 -9.70
N ARG A 29 0.71 -11.01 -10.58
CA ARG A 29 0.04 -12.27 -10.28
C ARG A 29 0.77 -13.03 -9.18
N SER A 30 2.08 -13.16 -9.27
CA SER A 30 2.91 -13.76 -8.24
C SER A 30 2.81 -13.02 -6.91
N LEU A 31 2.85 -11.69 -6.96
CA LEU A 31 2.76 -10.84 -5.78
C LEU A 31 1.41 -10.95 -5.06
N LEU A 32 0.32 -11.12 -5.81
CA LEU A 32 -1.04 -11.17 -5.30
C LEU A 32 -1.53 -12.60 -5.03
N GLU A 33 -0.72 -13.63 -5.35
CA GLU A 33 -1.15 -15.04 -5.34
C GLU A 33 -2.52 -15.22 -6.04
N LEU A 34 -2.73 -14.45 -7.11
CA LEU A 34 -3.99 -14.40 -7.84
C LEU A 34 -4.22 -15.67 -8.67
N ASP A 35 -4.08 -16.83 -8.06
CA ASP A 35 -4.58 -18.07 -8.64
C ASP A 35 -6.10 -18.25 -8.40
N HIS A 36 -6.72 -17.25 -7.77
CA HIS A 36 -8.15 -17.20 -7.61
C HIS A 36 -8.77 -16.60 -8.88
N THR A 37 -9.21 -17.48 -9.74
CA THR A 37 -9.95 -17.23 -10.99
C THR A 37 -11.21 -16.36 -10.83
N ASP A 38 -11.61 -16.04 -9.61
CA ASP A 38 -12.82 -15.29 -9.27
C ASP A 38 -12.61 -13.79 -9.04
N MET A 39 -11.38 -13.29 -9.05
CA MET A 39 -11.17 -11.85 -9.07
C MET A 39 -11.50 -11.27 -10.45
N LYS A 40 -12.79 -11.13 -10.74
CA LYS A 40 -13.31 -10.60 -11.99
C LYS A 40 -12.79 -9.21 -12.35
N ASN A 41 -12.22 -8.47 -11.40
CA ASN A 41 -11.66 -7.14 -11.63
C ASN A 41 -10.62 -6.76 -10.56
N PRO A 42 -9.37 -7.21 -10.65
CA PRO A 42 -8.33 -6.75 -9.73
C PRO A 42 -8.16 -5.22 -9.72
N GLY A 43 -8.59 -4.53 -10.78
CA GLY A 43 -8.59 -3.08 -10.87
C GLY A 43 -9.57 -2.36 -9.94
N THR A 44 -10.54 -3.04 -9.34
CA THR A 44 -11.46 -2.45 -8.35
C THR A 44 -10.96 -2.58 -6.91
N LEU A 45 -10.19 -3.61 -6.63
CA LEU A 45 -9.66 -3.88 -5.30
C LEU A 45 -8.34 -3.16 -5.03
N LEU A 46 -7.59 -2.84 -6.08
CA LEU A 46 -6.31 -2.15 -6.00
C LEU A 46 -6.39 -0.76 -6.63
N GLY A 47 -5.92 0.22 -5.88
CA GLY A 47 -5.60 1.54 -6.36
C GLY A 47 -4.10 1.70 -6.52
N PHE A 48 -3.70 2.67 -7.32
CA PHE A 48 -2.30 3.00 -7.54
C PHE A 48 -2.13 4.50 -7.71
N ASP A 49 -0.91 4.95 -7.47
CA ASP A 49 -0.44 6.27 -7.83
C ASP A 49 0.96 6.16 -8.45
N ILE A 50 1.30 7.07 -9.36
CA ILE A 50 2.56 7.04 -10.10
C ILE A 50 3.29 8.36 -9.88
N ASP A 51 4.55 8.26 -9.48
CA ASP A 51 5.53 9.34 -9.56
C ASP A 51 6.36 9.13 -10.83
N GLU A 52 6.00 9.85 -11.89
CA GLU A 52 6.65 9.72 -13.21
C GLU A 52 8.09 10.24 -13.19
N GLU A 53 8.38 11.23 -12.37
CA GLU A 53 9.71 11.83 -12.28
C GLU A 53 10.72 10.83 -11.70
N ARG A 54 10.28 10.10 -10.67
CA ARG A 54 11.11 9.09 -10.00
C ARG A 54 10.94 7.67 -10.55
N GLY A 55 9.94 7.45 -11.40
CA GLY A 55 9.62 6.12 -11.92
C GLY A 55 9.10 5.18 -10.84
N LEU A 56 8.34 5.70 -9.89
CA LEU A 56 7.77 4.92 -8.78
C LEU A 56 6.28 4.66 -8.99
N ILE A 57 5.85 3.48 -8.57
CA ILE A 57 4.43 3.14 -8.43
C ILE A 57 4.14 2.81 -6.97
N LEU A 58 3.04 3.38 -6.47
CA LEU A 58 2.50 3.11 -5.16
C LEU A 58 1.23 2.30 -5.31
N LEU A 59 1.17 1.15 -4.65
CA LEU A 59 0.03 0.25 -4.65
C LEU A 59 -0.70 0.31 -3.31
N ASN A 60 -2.03 0.31 -3.37
CA ASN A 60 -2.87 0.35 -2.19
C ASN A 60 -4.20 -0.38 -2.44
N TYR A 61 -4.73 -1.06 -1.43
CA TYR A 61 -6.09 -1.57 -1.52
C TYR A 61 -7.11 -0.43 -1.48
N THR A 62 -8.21 -0.59 -2.19
CA THR A 62 -9.29 0.40 -2.26
C THR A 62 -10.28 0.27 -1.10
N GLY A 63 -11.14 1.29 -0.92
CA GLY A 63 -12.29 1.17 -0.02
C GLY A 63 -13.25 0.05 -0.43
N GLN A 64 -13.37 -0.24 -1.73
CA GLN A 64 -14.17 -1.33 -2.24
C GLN A 64 -13.62 -2.69 -1.80
N ALA A 65 -12.29 -2.87 -1.81
CA ALA A 65 -11.66 -4.08 -1.28
C ALA A 65 -12.04 -4.30 0.19
N HIS A 66 -12.06 -3.24 1.00
CA HIS A 66 -12.48 -3.35 2.40
C HIS A 66 -13.93 -3.84 2.51
N ASN A 67 -14.83 -3.28 1.73
CA ASN A 67 -16.25 -3.64 1.79
C ASN A 67 -16.53 -5.04 1.23
N GLU A 68 -15.84 -5.44 0.17
CA GLU A 68 -16.10 -6.72 -0.50
C GLU A 68 -15.43 -7.91 0.20
N LEU A 69 -14.30 -7.70 0.85
CA LEU A 69 -13.48 -8.80 1.40
C LEU A 69 -13.65 -8.99 2.91
N HIS A 70 -14.32 -8.05 3.58
CA HIS A 70 -14.44 -8.08 5.03
C HIS A 70 -15.18 -9.33 5.54
N ASP A 71 -16.28 -9.69 4.88
CA ASP A 71 -17.17 -10.78 5.28
C ASP A 71 -16.88 -12.10 4.56
N ILE A 72 -15.79 -12.16 3.76
CA ILE A 72 -15.40 -13.35 3.03
C ILE A 72 -14.29 -14.07 3.78
N GLU A 73 -14.50 -15.32 4.16
CA GLU A 73 -13.45 -16.16 4.74
C GLU A 73 -12.27 -16.27 3.77
N GLY A 74 -11.07 -15.91 4.25
CA GLY A 74 -9.87 -15.86 3.42
C GLY A 74 -9.82 -14.71 2.40
N GLY A 75 -10.81 -13.79 2.41
CA GLY A 75 -10.88 -12.67 1.47
C GLY A 75 -9.67 -11.72 1.54
N TRP A 76 -9.06 -11.58 2.70
CA TRP A 76 -7.83 -10.81 2.88
C TRP A 76 -6.59 -11.71 2.79
N SER A 77 -6.20 -12.04 1.57
CA SER A 77 -4.95 -12.77 1.34
C SER A 77 -3.74 -11.97 1.85
N GLN A 78 -2.65 -12.67 2.18
CA GLN A 78 -1.43 -12.02 2.68
C GLN A 78 -0.89 -10.95 1.72
N PRO A 79 -0.78 -11.18 0.41
CA PRO A 79 -0.33 -10.16 -0.53
C PRO A 79 -1.24 -8.93 -0.55
N LEU A 80 -2.55 -9.11 -0.47
CA LEU A 80 -3.49 -7.98 -0.46
C LEU A 80 -3.37 -7.13 0.81
N ARG A 81 -3.07 -7.76 1.96
CA ARG A 81 -2.78 -7.04 3.22
C ARG A 81 -1.53 -6.17 3.11
N GLU A 82 -0.57 -6.57 2.30
CA GLU A 82 0.66 -5.82 2.05
C GLU A 82 0.44 -4.62 1.13
N MET A 83 -0.63 -4.61 0.33
CA MET A 83 -1.00 -3.48 -0.54
C MET A 83 -1.52 -2.29 0.27
N ARG A 84 -0.65 -1.71 1.09
CA ARG A 84 -0.96 -0.58 1.97
C ARG A 84 0.16 0.45 1.93
N GLY A 85 0.34 1.09 0.77
CA GLY A 85 1.44 1.99 0.49
C GLY A 85 2.68 1.26 -0.04
N LEU A 86 2.52 0.12 -0.68
CA LEU A 86 3.62 -0.65 -1.24
C LEU A 86 4.19 0.07 -2.46
N ILE A 87 5.50 0.35 -2.43
CA ILE A 87 6.16 1.18 -3.46
C ILE A 87 7.21 0.35 -4.21
N TYR A 88 7.10 0.38 -5.54
CA TYR A 88 8.06 -0.22 -6.46
C TYR A 88 8.70 0.82 -7.38
N ASP A 89 9.99 0.65 -7.66
CA ASP A 89 10.68 1.28 -8.79
C ASP A 89 10.49 0.38 -10.02
N PHE A 90 9.91 0.92 -11.08
CA PHE A 90 9.67 0.22 -12.35
C PHE A 90 10.51 0.77 -13.51
N THR A 91 11.56 1.51 -13.21
CA THR A 91 12.54 1.96 -14.22
C THR A 91 13.53 0.86 -14.61
N THR A 92 13.53 -0.24 -13.88
CA THR A 92 14.37 -1.42 -14.14
C THR A 92 13.54 -2.51 -14.82
N GLU A 93 14.19 -3.44 -15.51
CA GLU A 93 13.56 -4.55 -16.22
C GLU A 93 12.64 -5.38 -15.31
N VAL A 94 13.05 -5.56 -14.04
CA VAL A 94 12.24 -6.20 -13.00
C VAL A 94 11.92 -5.15 -11.95
N PRO A 95 10.64 -4.90 -11.64
CA PRO A 95 10.25 -3.95 -10.62
C PRO A 95 10.92 -4.26 -9.27
N THR A 96 11.56 -3.26 -8.68
CA THR A 96 12.28 -3.41 -7.43
C THR A 96 11.47 -2.80 -6.29
N LEU A 97 11.31 -3.55 -5.19
CA LEU A 97 10.65 -3.05 -3.99
C LEU A 97 11.49 -1.93 -3.36
N VAL A 98 10.87 -0.76 -3.22
CA VAL A 98 11.49 0.44 -2.62
C VAL A 98 11.05 0.61 -1.18
N SER A 99 9.76 0.44 -0.90
CA SER A 99 9.21 0.61 0.43
C SER A 99 8.01 -0.29 0.65
N ARG A 100 7.90 -0.76 1.90
CA ARG A 100 6.80 -1.58 2.38
C ARG A 100 6.34 -1.03 3.73
N GLY A 101 5.18 -0.39 3.74
CA GLY A 101 4.53 0.07 4.95
C GLY A 101 3.99 -1.08 5.81
N PHE A 102 3.33 -0.73 6.90
CA PHE A 102 2.61 -1.71 7.70
C PHE A 102 1.49 -2.34 6.89
N GLN A 103 1.44 -3.67 6.86
CA GLN A 103 0.34 -4.39 6.25
C GLN A 103 -1.01 -4.00 6.88
N LYS A 104 -2.10 -4.31 6.18
CA LYS A 104 -3.46 -4.14 6.73
C LYS A 104 -3.56 -4.93 8.02
N PHE A 105 -3.96 -4.26 9.08
CA PHE A 105 -4.32 -4.85 10.36
C PHE A 105 -5.77 -4.53 10.68
N PHE A 106 -6.35 -5.29 11.58
CA PHE A 106 -7.77 -5.29 11.90
C PHE A 106 -7.96 -5.06 13.39
N ASN A 107 -9.13 -4.57 13.77
CA ASN A 107 -9.49 -4.50 15.18
C ASN A 107 -9.67 -5.90 15.76
N ALA A 108 -9.51 -6.04 17.06
CA ALA A 108 -9.86 -7.28 17.74
C ALA A 108 -11.35 -7.60 17.48
N ASN A 109 -11.66 -8.87 17.28
CA ASN A 109 -12.98 -9.39 16.88
C ASN A 109 -13.51 -8.91 15.51
N GLU A 110 -12.69 -8.30 14.68
CA GLU A 110 -13.08 -7.88 13.33
C GLU A 110 -13.03 -9.04 12.33
N LEU A 111 -12.09 -9.96 12.49
CA LEU A 111 -11.97 -11.19 11.70
C LEU A 111 -11.89 -12.43 12.59
N PRO A 112 -12.22 -13.63 12.07
CA PRO A 112 -12.14 -14.86 12.85
C PRO A 112 -10.77 -15.12 13.48
N GLU A 113 -9.69 -14.83 12.75
CA GLU A 113 -8.31 -15.03 13.22
C GLU A 113 -7.83 -14.03 14.26
N ASN A 114 -8.56 -12.95 14.50
CA ASN A 114 -8.20 -11.95 15.51
C ASN A 114 -9.31 -11.70 16.56
N THR A 115 -10.13 -12.71 16.79
CA THR A 115 -10.95 -12.75 17.99
C THR A 115 -10.05 -12.83 19.24
N TYR A 116 -10.56 -12.37 20.39
CA TYR A 116 -9.78 -12.45 21.63
C TYR A 116 -9.34 -13.88 21.97
N ASP A 117 -10.17 -14.88 21.67
CA ASP A 117 -9.83 -16.28 21.92
C ASP A 117 -8.77 -16.77 20.95
N ALA A 118 -8.89 -16.49 19.66
CA ALA A 118 -7.88 -16.82 18.66
C ALA A 118 -6.52 -16.15 18.94
N LEU A 119 -6.54 -14.88 19.35
CA LEU A 119 -5.33 -14.15 19.74
C LEU A 119 -4.69 -14.75 20.99
N ARG A 120 -5.50 -15.13 21.99
CA ARG A 120 -5.02 -15.78 23.21
C ARG A 120 -4.43 -17.15 22.91
N GLU A 121 -5.08 -17.96 22.10
CA GLU A 121 -4.58 -19.26 21.68
C GLU A 121 -3.23 -19.15 20.95
N LYS A 122 -3.13 -18.20 20.04
CA LYS A 122 -1.93 -18.03 19.20
C LYS A 122 -0.77 -17.35 19.91
N TYR A 123 -1.03 -16.41 20.83
CA TYR A 123 -0.03 -15.51 21.39
C TYR A 123 -0.06 -15.41 22.92
N GLY A 124 -0.94 -16.12 23.61
CA GLY A 124 -1.21 -15.93 25.03
C GLY A 124 0.00 -16.04 25.96
N ASP A 125 0.99 -16.82 25.55
CA ASP A 125 2.24 -17.02 26.30
C ASP A 125 3.41 -16.14 25.81
N ARG A 126 3.14 -15.21 24.88
CA ARG A 126 4.18 -14.33 24.33
C ARG A 126 4.16 -12.96 24.99
N GLU A 127 5.33 -12.40 25.17
CA GLU A 127 5.45 -10.99 25.49
C GLU A 127 4.90 -10.13 24.34
N TYR A 128 4.20 -9.07 24.68
CA TYR A 128 3.65 -8.11 23.72
C TYR A 128 3.92 -6.68 24.17
N VAL A 129 3.96 -5.79 23.19
CA VAL A 129 4.05 -4.36 23.41
C VAL A 129 2.74 -3.71 23.00
N ALA A 130 2.08 -3.07 23.96
CA ALA A 130 0.92 -2.22 23.67
C ALA A 130 1.39 -0.81 23.32
N ARG A 131 0.92 -0.28 22.21
CA ARG A 131 1.21 1.09 21.78
C ARG A 131 -0.07 1.83 21.48
N GLU A 132 -0.09 3.11 21.78
CA GLU A 132 -1.16 3.99 21.36
C GLU A 132 -1.23 4.02 19.84
N LYS A 133 -2.44 3.88 19.29
CA LYS A 133 -2.72 4.13 17.88
C LYS A 133 -3.15 5.58 17.76
N ALA A 134 -2.22 6.46 17.43
CA ALA A 134 -2.52 7.85 17.15
C ALA A 134 -3.49 7.98 15.98
N ASP A 135 -4.42 8.92 16.07
CA ASP A 135 -5.28 9.29 14.96
C ASP A 135 -4.51 10.17 13.97
N GLY A 136 -4.79 10.01 12.67
CA GLY A 136 -4.13 10.79 11.63
C GLY A 136 -3.93 10.02 10.33
N HIS A 137 -3.20 10.65 9.43
CA HIS A 137 -2.80 10.04 8.16
C HIS A 137 -1.49 9.28 8.33
N MET A 138 -1.41 8.10 7.73
CA MET A 138 -0.17 7.35 7.64
C MET A 138 0.77 8.08 6.70
N ILE A 139 1.97 8.34 7.17
CA ILE A 139 3.09 8.79 6.35
C ILE A 139 4.12 7.68 6.32
N GLU A 140 4.60 7.37 5.15
CA GLU A 140 5.67 6.43 4.90
C GLU A 140 6.89 7.18 4.39
N TYR A 141 8.00 7.09 5.13
CA TYR A 141 9.29 7.63 4.71
C TYR A 141 10.13 6.52 4.11
N PHE A 142 10.83 6.84 3.04
CA PHE A 142 11.70 5.87 2.37
C PHE A 142 12.85 6.58 1.64
N MET A 143 13.94 5.83 1.45
CA MET A 143 15.06 6.31 0.65
C MET A 143 14.92 5.82 -0.79
N HIS A 144 15.09 6.71 -1.76
CA HIS A 144 15.16 6.37 -3.17
C HIS A 144 16.27 7.16 -3.83
N ARG A 145 17.25 6.43 -4.40
CA ARG A 145 18.44 7.01 -5.09
C ARG A 145 19.17 8.07 -4.26
N GLY A 146 19.27 7.84 -2.95
CA GLY A 146 19.96 8.75 -2.02
C GLY A 146 19.13 9.94 -1.54
N GLU A 147 17.86 10.05 -1.94
CA GLU A 147 16.95 11.08 -1.49
C GLU A 147 15.93 10.51 -0.49
N LEU A 148 15.65 11.28 0.56
CA LEU A 148 14.56 10.99 1.48
C LEU A 148 13.24 11.40 0.83
N CYS A 149 12.33 10.46 0.72
CA CYS A 149 11.01 10.63 0.15
C CYS A 149 9.93 10.36 1.20
N ALA A 150 8.72 10.85 0.95
CA ALA A 150 7.56 10.51 1.74
C ALA A 150 6.31 10.36 0.89
N SER A 151 5.44 9.45 1.29
CA SER A 151 4.11 9.26 0.72
C SER A 151 3.06 9.13 1.80
N THR A 152 1.81 9.29 1.44
CA THR A 152 0.69 8.77 2.22
C THR A 152 0.41 7.32 1.79
N ARG A 153 -0.47 6.64 2.47
CA ARG A 153 -0.89 5.27 2.12
C ARG A 153 -1.25 5.08 0.64
N GLY A 154 -1.79 6.08 -0.01
CA GLY A 154 -2.35 5.93 -1.36
C GLY A 154 -1.86 6.95 -2.39
N LYS A 155 -1.00 7.89 -2.02
CA LYS A 155 -0.58 8.95 -2.94
C LYS A 155 0.80 9.50 -2.63
N PHE A 156 1.53 9.85 -3.68
CA PHE A 156 2.70 10.71 -3.66
C PHE A 156 2.30 12.19 -3.63
N GLY A 157 3.21 13.06 -3.19
CA GLY A 157 3.12 14.52 -3.35
C GLY A 157 1.87 15.16 -2.71
N THR A 158 1.32 14.57 -1.67
CA THR A 158 0.22 15.17 -0.91
C THR A 158 0.72 16.26 0.02
N THR A 159 -0.13 17.20 0.41
CA THR A 159 0.21 18.22 1.40
C THR A 159 0.81 17.59 2.66
N SER A 160 0.17 16.54 3.18
CA SER A 160 0.65 15.85 4.39
C SER A 160 2.03 15.21 4.21
N SER A 161 2.34 14.62 3.05
CA SER A 161 3.67 14.03 2.81
C SER A 161 4.75 15.09 2.60
N ILE A 162 4.40 16.24 2.00
CA ILE A 162 5.32 17.38 1.82
C ILE A 162 5.63 18.02 3.18
N GLU A 163 4.61 18.26 4.01
CA GLU A 163 4.78 18.78 5.36
C GLU A 163 5.64 17.84 6.21
N ALA A 164 5.37 16.54 6.13
CA ALA A 164 6.14 15.53 6.85
C ALA A 164 7.63 15.55 6.46
N LEU A 165 7.96 15.66 5.16
CA LEU A 165 9.34 15.81 4.70
C LEU A 165 10.01 17.06 5.26
N SER A 166 9.27 18.16 5.44
CA SER A 166 9.83 19.38 6.01
C SER A 166 10.21 19.26 7.50
N MET A 167 9.58 18.29 8.19
CA MET A 167 9.82 18.03 9.61
C MET A 167 10.93 16.99 9.85
N PHE A 168 11.30 16.23 8.82
CA PHE A 168 12.22 15.13 8.93
C PHE A 168 13.41 15.31 8.01
N THR A 169 14.62 15.11 8.52
CA THR A 169 15.83 15.14 7.71
C THR A 169 16.34 13.73 7.44
N ALA A 170 17.12 13.57 6.38
CA ALA A 170 17.73 12.27 6.03
C ALA A 170 18.60 11.73 7.18
N ASP A 171 19.31 12.59 7.90
CA ASP A 171 20.12 12.22 9.06
C ASP A 171 19.27 11.60 10.17
N LYS A 172 18.15 12.24 10.52
CA LYS A 172 17.20 11.70 11.51
C LYS A 172 16.55 10.40 11.06
N PHE A 173 16.35 10.22 9.77
CA PHE A 173 15.81 8.97 9.25
C PHE A 173 16.83 7.83 9.40
N SER A 174 18.10 8.07 9.13
CA SER A 174 19.16 7.09 9.31
C SER A 174 19.30 6.62 10.75
N GLU A 175 19.19 7.55 11.73
CA GLU A 175 19.23 7.21 13.16
C GLU A 175 18.10 6.30 13.64
N ILE A 176 16.96 6.28 12.95
CA ILE A 176 15.78 5.49 13.34
C ILE A 176 15.74 4.13 12.61
N SER A 177 16.39 4.02 11.46
CA SER A 177 16.37 2.83 10.60
C SER A 177 17.47 1.80 10.95
N GLU A 178 18.36 2.10 11.87
CA GLU A 178 19.29 1.18 12.50
C GLU A 178 18.65 0.44 13.70
#